data_e6a85735ae4b4003b3f44c21722e6fcf
#
_entry.id   e6a85735ae4b4003b3f44c21722e6fcf
#
_cell.length_a   1.000
_cell.length_b   1.000
_cell.length_c   1.000
_cell.angle_alpha   90.00
_cell.angle_beta   90.00
_cell.angle_gamma   90.00
#
_symmetry.space_group_name_H-M   'P 1'
#
loop_
_entity.id
_entity.type
_entity.pdbx_description
1 polymer ?
#
loop_
_entity_poly.entity_id
_entity_poly.type
_entity_poly.pdbx_seq_one_letter_code
_entity_poly.pdbx_strand_id
1 'polypeptide(L)'
;MAAESRVNPAQVKKAVAALAKHLEKVKAEGKVQLFEEDGDGDHYSILVSTRRVPQKGSNKLVPVKIPHPLLNPDKTEICLIVKDHEGEGHKAAKKKVADMEVCGVAKVLGISKLRNNYKPHEAKRQLCDSYDLFCADARVLPILPKLLGKSFFKKKKQPIPVDLTKKDWAAQIKKAAAATYAHMGAGTCIHLKVGTSGMEVGKVTENAIAAIENLVQHVPRKWSNVQSIYMKTNESVALPV
;
A
#
# COMPACT_ATOMS: atom_id res chain seq x y z
N MET A 1 19.30 -13.68 -18.41
CA MET A 1 19.64 -12.38 -18.99
C MET A 1 19.01 -11.31 -18.11
N ALA A 2 19.81 -10.56 -17.39
CA ALA A 2 19.35 -9.41 -16.61
C ALA A 2 18.79 -8.38 -17.59
N ALA A 3 17.52 -8.01 -17.45
CA ALA A 3 16.95 -6.93 -18.24
C ALA A 3 17.65 -5.64 -17.85
N GLU A 4 18.34 -5.01 -18.79
CA GLU A 4 18.94 -3.69 -18.60
C GLU A 4 17.88 -2.75 -18.03
N SER A 5 18.16 -2.20 -16.85
CA SER A 5 17.29 -1.21 -16.24
C SER A 5 17.30 0.05 -17.11
N ARG A 6 16.15 0.38 -17.71
CA ARG A 6 16.03 1.59 -18.54
C ARG A 6 15.88 2.86 -17.71
N VAL A 7 15.98 2.74 -16.39
CA VAL A 7 15.85 3.84 -15.45
C VAL A 7 17.25 4.38 -15.13
N ASN A 8 17.44 5.68 -15.29
CA ASN A 8 18.70 6.32 -14.94
C ASN A 8 18.73 6.65 -13.44
N PRO A 9 19.55 5.97 -12.61
CA PRO A 9 19.57 6.17 -11.17
C PRO A 9 19.99 7.59 -10.77
N ALA A 10 20.86 8.24 -11.57
CA ALA A 10 21.28 9.61 -11.32
C ALA A 10 20.12 10.61 -11.49
N GLN A 11 19.24 10.36 -12.47
CA GLN A 11 18.05 11.20 -12.69
C GLN A 11 17.03 11.01 -11.58
N VAL A 12 16.78 9.78 -11.14
CA VAL A 12 15.90 9.49 -9.98
C VAL A 12 16.40 10.22 -8.74
N LYS A 13 17.71 10.13 -8.44
CA LYS A 13 18.31 10.82 -7.29
C LYS A 13 18.13 12.34 -7.36
N LYS A 14 18.33 12.95 -8.54
CA LYS A 14 18.10 14.39 -8.76
C LYS A 14 16.63 14.76 -8.53
N ALA A 15 15.70 13.96 -9.04
CA ALA A 15 14.27 14.19 -8.86
C ALA A 15 13.86 14.11 -7.38
N VAL A 16 14.32 13.08 -6.64
CA VAL A 16 14.05 12.96 -5.20
C VAL A 16 14.62 14.15 -4.42
N ALA A 17 15.85 14.56 -4.70
CA ALA A 17 16.49 15.70 -4.03
C ALA A 17 15.76 17.02 -4.33
N ALA A 18 15.27 17.21 -5.57
CA ALA A 18 14.49 18.39 -5.93
C ALA A 18 13.12 18.42 -5.20
N LEU A 19 12.45 17.26 -5.12
CA LEU A 19 11.18 17.14 -4.38
C LEU A 19 11.36 17.33 -2.88
N ALA A 20 12.45 16.83 -2.28
CA ALA A 20 12.76 17.06 -0.87
C ALA A 20 12.93 18.56 -0.57
N LYS A 21 13.70 19.28 -1.38
CA LYS A 21 13.86 20.74 -1.25
C LYS A 21 12.54 21.49 -1.44
N HIS A 22 11.68 21.02 -2.35
CA HIS A 22 10.35 21.60 -2.53
C HIS A 22 9.48 21.41 -1.29
N LEU A 23 9.49 20.22 -0.68
CA LEU A 23 8.75 19.96 0.56
C LEU A 23 9.23 20.83 1.72
N GLU A 24 10.55 21.02 1.86
CA GLU A 24 11.12 21.92 2.87
C GLU A 24 10.64 23.37 2.69
N LYS A 25 10.61 23.87 1.44
CA LYS A 25 10.09 25.20 1.12
C LYS A 25 8.59 25.33 1.45
N VAL A 26 7.79 24.36 1.02
CA VAL A 26 6.34 24.35 1.29
C VAL A 26 6.06 24.30 2.79
N LYS A 27 6.85 23.54 3.56
CA LYS A 27 6.76 23.52 5.03
C LYS A 27 7.17 24.86 5.66
N ALA A 28 8.18 25.54 5.10
CA ALA A 28 8.64 26.86 5.60
C ALA A 28 7.65 27.99 5.25
N GLU A 29 7.01 27.93 4.09
CA GLU A 29 6.03 28.93 3.62
C GLU A 29 4.59 28.61 4.07
N GLY A 30 4.33 27.37 4.45
CA GLY A 30 3.02 26.88 4.88
C GLY A 30 2.60 27.41 6.26
N LYS A 31 1.29 27.47 6.49
CA LYS A 31 0.75 27.71 7.83
C LYS A 31 1.19 26.58 8.77
N VAL A 32 1.64 26.93 9.96
CA VAL A 32 1.99 25.96 11.01
C VAL A 32 0.80 25.03 11.22
N GLN A 33 0.95 23.77 10.89
CA GLN A 33 -0.05 22.76 11.19
C GLN A 33 -0.06 22.54 12.70
N LEU A 34 -1.23 22.71 13.32
CA LEU A 34 -1.40 22.61 14.76
C LEU A 34 -1.17 21.19 15.29
N PHE A 35 -1.37 20.21 14.43
CA PHE A 35 -1.12 18.80 14.71
C PHE A 35 -0.09 18.30 13.69
N GLU A 36 1.09 17.92 14.17
CA GLU A 36 1.99 17.08 13.40
C GLU A 36 1.33 15.70 13.36
N GLU A 37 0.78 15.32 12.22
CA GLU A 37 0.31 13.96 12.00
C GLU A 37 1.54 13.04 12.05
N ASP A 38 1.77 12.47 13.22
CA ASP A 38 2.77 11.43 13.44
C ASP A 38 2.48 10.26 12.49
N GLY A 39 3.14 10.24 11.34
CA GLY A 39 3.18 9.07 10.46
C GLY A 39 2.61 9.22 9.05
N ASP A 40 1.76 10.18 8.75
CA ASP A 40 1.21 10.38 7.39
C ASP A 40 1.80 11.62 6.70
N GLY A 41 3.09 11.87 6.92
CA GLY A 41 3.84 12.90 6.21
C GLY A 41 3.73 12.72 4.69
N ASP A 42 4.07 13.75 3.94
CA ASP A 42 4.04 13.72 2.48
C ASP A 42 4.71 12.47 1.92
N HIS A 43 4.01 11.80 1.01
CA HIS A 43 4.52 10.59 0.37
C HIS A 43 5.18 10.91 -0.97
N TYR A 44 6.34 10.31 -1.20
CA TYR A 44 6.90 10.21 -2.54
C TYR A 44 6.18 9.12 -3.31
N SER A 45 5.69 9.46 -4.48
CA SER A 45 4.91 8.57 -5.32
C SER A 45 5.48 8.52 -6.73
N ILE A 46 5.45 7.33 -7.33
CA ILE A 46 5.77 7.11 -8.73
C ILE A 46 4.47 7.02 -9.51
N LEU A 47 4.43 7.70 -10.64
CA LEU A 47 3.37 7.62 -11.65
C LEU A 47 3.95 6.95 -12.89
N VAL A 48 3.40 5.81 -13.25
CA VAL A 48 3.75 5.12 -14.51
C VAL A 48 2.58 5.26 -15.46
N SER A 49 2.81 5.90 -16.60
CA SER A 49 1.84 5.99 -17.68
C SER A 49 2.07 4.87 -18.68
N THR A 50 0.98 4.19 -19.07
CA THR A 50 1.01 3.10 -20.04
C THR A 50 0.34 3.55 -21.35
N ARG A 51 0.85 3.06 -22.49
CA ARG A 51 0.31 3.37 -23.82
C ARG A 51 -1.06 2.75 -24.09
N ARG A 52 -1.28 1.56 -23.54
CA ARG A 52 -2.53 0.79 -23.75
C ARG A 52 -3.18 0.47 -22.42
N VAL A 53 -4.46 0.70 -22.34
CA VAL A 53 -5.30 0.35 -21.19
C VAL A 53 -5.45 -1.18 -21.14
N PRO A 54 -5.38 -1.81 -19.94
CA PRO A 54 -5.72 -3.20 -19.78
C PRO A 54 -7.17 -3.48 -20.20
N GLN A 55 -7.40 -4.49 -21.04
CA GLN A 55 -8.75 -4.85 -21.50
C GLN A 55 -9.71 -5.27 -20.37
N LYS A 56 -9.16 -5.82 -19.29
CA LYS A 56 -9.90 -6.12 -18.07
C LYS A 56 -9.27 -5.33 -16.93
N GLY A 57 -9.94 -4.28 -16.48
CA GLY A 57 -9.56 -3.58 -15.26
C GLY A 57 -9.56 -4.57 -14.10
N SER A 58 -8.41 -4.82 -13.54
CA SER A 58 -8.27 -5.69 -12.37
C SER A 58 -8.23 -4.79 -11.15
N ASN A 59 -9.25 -4.88 -10.28
CA ASN A 59 -9.21 -4.23 -8.98
C ASN A 59 -8.27 -4.96 -7.98
N LYS A 60 -7.33 -5.76 -8.50
CA LYS A 60 -6.37 -6.48 -7.66
C LYS A 60 -5.21 -5.57 -7.31
N LEU A 61 -4.88 -5.57 -6.04
CA LEU A 61 -3.63 -4.97 -5.55
C LEU A 61 -2.47 -5.87 -5.94
N VAL A 62 -1.49 -5.29 -6.63
CA VAL A 62 -0.26 -5.98 -7.02
C VAL A 62 0.82 -5.62 -5.99
N PRO A 63 1.36 -6.59 -5.26
CA PRO A 63 2.43 -6.35 -4.30
C PRO A 63 3.73 -6.03 -5.05
N VAL A 64 4.36 -4.93 -4.69
CA VAL A 64 5.65 -4.48 -5.19
C VAL A 64 6.64 -4.50 -4.04
N LYS A 65 7.69 -5.30 -4.17
CA LYS A 65 8.73 -5.40 -3.15
C LYS A 65 9.62 -4.16 -3.19
N ILE A 66 9.88 -3.59 -2.02
CA ILE A 66 10.79 -2.46 -1.83
C ILE A 66 11.85 -2.84 -0.80
N PRO A 67 13.10 -2.34 -0.93
CA PRO A 67 14.17 -2.62 0.03
C PRO A 67 13.87 -2.04 1.43
N HIS A 68 13.36 -0.81 1.48
CA HIS A 68 13.07 -0.11 2.72
C HIS A 68 11.56 0.02 2.91
N PRO A 69 10.98 -0.64 3.92
CA PRO A 69 9.53 -0.61 4.16
C PRO A 69 9.05 0.81 4.50
N LEU A 70 7.84 1.15 4.02
CA LEU A 70 7.22 2.44 4.27
C LEU A 70 6.60 2.52 5.67
N LEU A 71 6.10 1.39 6.15
CA LEU A 71 5.43 1.27 7.44
C LEU A 71 6.35 0.55 8.42
N ASN A 72 6.50 1.10 9.60
CA ASN A 72 7.17 0.43 10.70
C ASN A 72 6.20 -0.57 11.33
N PRO A 73 6.46 -1.89 11.27
CA PRO A 73 5.54 -2.91 11.76
C PRO A 73 5.20 -2.76 13.24
N ASP A 74 6.11 -2.16 14.03
CA ASP A 74 5.93 -2.01 15.48
C ASP A 74 5.01 -0.83 15.86
N LYS A 75 4.88 0.17 14.97
CA LYS A 75 4.04 1.35 15.21
C LYS A 75 2.70 1.30 14.48
N THR A 76 2.55 0.41 13.50
CA THR A 76 1.39 0.35 12.62
C THR A 76 0.30 -0.53 13.20
N GLU A 77 -0.91 -0.01 13.34
CA GLU A 77 -2.06 -0.79 13.77
C GLU A 77 -2.70 -1.55 12.59
N ILE A 78 -2.56 -2.87 12.61
CA ILE A 78 -3.07 -3.76 11.56
C ILE A 78 -4.38 -4.42 12.00
N CYS A 79 -5.40 -4.33 11.14
CA CYS A 79 -6.65 -5.09 11.28
C CYS A 79 -6.63 -6.29 10.34
N LEU A 80 -6.71 -7.51 10.91
CA LEU A 80 -6.71 -8.76 10.15
C LEU A 80 -8.14 -9.28 9.94
N ILE A 81 -8.54 -9.47 8.67
CA ILE A 81 -9.83 -10.01 8.30
C ILE A 81 -9.67 -11.47 7.89
N VAL A 82 -10.31 -12.38 8.61
CA VAL A 82 -10.19 -13.82 8.43
C VAL A 82 -11.50 -14.45 7.96
N LYS A 83 -11.39 -15.60 7.31
CA LYS A 83 -12.54 -16.45 7.04
C LYS A 83 -13.02 -17.07 8.36
N ASP A 84 -14.33 -17.05 8.59
CA ASP A 84 -14.91 -17.74 9.74
C ASP A 84 -14.83 -19.26 9.52
N HIS A 85 -14.43 -19.97 10.57
CA HIS A 85 -14.53 -21.41 10.65
C HIS A 85 -15.89 -21.81 11.20
N GLU A 86 -16.46 -22.90 10.71
CA GLU A 86 -17.70 -23.45 11.19
C GLU A 86 -17.59 -23.79 12.69
N GLY A 87 -18.47 -23.23 13.50
CA GLY A 87 -18.54 -23.43 14.94
C GLY A 87 -17.73 -22.45 15.80
N GLU A 88 -16.52 -22.04 15.42
CA GLU A 88 -15.66 -21.16 16.24
C GLU A 88 -15.55 -19.72 15.74
N GLY A 89 -16.00 -19.44 14.51
CA GLY A 89 -15.90 -18.13 13.89
C GLY A 89 -14.45 -17.65 13.78
N HIS A 90 -14.18 -16.43 14.27
CA HIS A 90 -12.84 -15.83 14.27
C HIS A 90 -12.02 -16.12 15.55
N LYS A 91 -12.58 -16.85 16.54
CA LYS A 91 -11.92 -17.10 17.84
C LYS A 91 -10.64 -17.91 17.69
N ALA A 92 -10.65 -18.97 16.86
CA ALA A 92 -9.46 -19.76 16.57
C ALA A 92 -8.34 -18.94 15.94
N ALA A 93 -8.68 -18.04 15.01
CA ALA A 93 -7.72 -17.13 14.41
C ALA A 93 -7.15 -16.12 15.41
N LYS A 94 -8.00 -15.61 16.32
CA LYS A 94 -7.55 -14.70 17.38
C LYS A 94 -6.58 -15.40 18.35
N LYS A 95 -6.84 -16.65 18.75
CA LYS A 95 -5.90 -17.44 19.56
C LYS A 95 -4.57 -17.62 18.83
N LYS A 96 -4.58 -18.05 17.57
CA LYS A 96 -3.35 -18.21 16.77
C LYS A 96 -2.52 -16.94 16.65
N VAL A 97 -3.16 -15.78 16.46
CA VAL A 97 -2.46 -14.49 16.41
C VAL A 97 -1.82 -14.14 17.75
N ALA A 98 -2.52 -14.43 18.86
CA ALA A 98 -2.00 -14.24 20.21
C ALA A 98 -0.84 -15.19 20.51
N ASP A 99 -0.97 -16.47 20.17
CA ASP A 99 0.06 -17.49 20.39
C ASP A 99 1.35 -17.22 19.58
N MET A 100 1.23 -16.59 18.42
CA MET A 100 2.36 -16.24 17.56
C MET A 100 2.94 -14.86 17.85
N GLU A 101 2.41 -14.11 18.80
CA GLU A 101 2.84 -12.74 19.13
C GLU A 101 3.06 -11.87 17.86
N VAL A 102 2.07 -11.86 16.96
CA VAL A 102 2.20 -11.14 15.67
C VAL A 102 2.22 -9.65 15.94
N CYS A 103 3.41 -9.04 15.83
CA CYS A 103 3.59 -7.61 16.01
C CYS A 103 2.66 -6.79 15.10
N GLY A 104 2.03 -5.75 15.67
CA GLY A 104 1.20 -4.80 14.94
C GLY A 104 -0.24 -5.23 14.68
N VAL A 105 -0.66 -6.46 14.96
CA VAL A 105 -2.05 -6.88 14.79
C VAL A 105 -2.89 -6.45 16.00
N ALA A 106 -3.57 -5.30 15.87
CA ALA A 106 -4.44 -4.77 16.92
C ALA A 106 -5.80 -5.48 16.98
N LYS A 107 -6.35 -5.92 15.83
CA LYS A 107 -7.68 -6.54 15.80
C LYS A 107 -7.81 -7.65 14.76
N VAL A 108 -8.51 -8.72 15.15
CA VAL A 108 -8.90 -9.81 14.25
C VAL A 108 -10.42 -9.78 14.08
N LEU A 109 -10.90 -9.73 12.83
CA LEU A 109 -12.31 -9.69 12.47
C LEU A 109 -12.68 -10.88 11.58
N GLY A 110 -13.76 -11.56 11.92
CA GLY A 110 -14.38 -12.54 11.04
C GLY A 110 -15.42 -11.92 10.09
N ILE A 111 -15.69 -12.57 8.98
CA ILE A 111 -16.67 -12.11 7.97
C ILE A 111 -18.06 -11.93 8.59
N SER A 112 -18.51 -12.87 9.42
CA SER A 112 -19.82 -12.82 10.08
C SER A 112 -19.94 -11.60 10.99
N LYS A 113 -18.89 -11.31 11.77
CA LYS A 113 -18.84 -10.13 12.62
C LYS A 113 -18.81 -8.84 11.78
N LEU A 114 -18.07 -8.82 10.67
CA LEU A 114 -18.04 -7.70 9.75
C LEU A 114 -19.41 -7.45 9.14
N ARG A 115 -20.14 -8.49 8.76
CA ARG A 115 -21.49 -8.40 8.17
C ARG A 115 -22.53 -7.90 9.17
N ASN A 116 -22.46 -8.33 10.43
CA ASN A 116 -23.48 -8.03 11.43
C ASN A 116 -23.24 -6.67 12.11
N ASN A 117 -22.02 -6.42 12.59
CA ASN A 117 -21.70 -5.25 13.41
C ASN A 117 -21.38 -4.00 12.59
N TYR A 118 -20.83 -4.18 11.38
CA TYR A 118 -20.43 -3.07 10.51
C TYR A 118 -21.37 -2.87 9.31
N LYS A 119 -22.67 -3.13 9.50
CA LYS A 119 -23.70 -2.88 8.50
C LYS A 119 -23.92 -1.39 8.23
N PRO A 120 -24.02 -0.50 9.26
CA PRO A 120 -24.18 0.94 9.07
C PRO A 120 -22.96 1.56 8.36
N HIS A 121 -23.21 2.58 7.53
CA HIS A 121 -22.14 3.28 6.80
C HIS A 121 -21.17 3.99 7.75
N GLU A 122 -21.66 4.53 8.84
CA GLU A 122 -20.84 5.21 9.85
C GLU A 122 -19.88 4.24 10.55
N ALA A 123 -20.37 3.07 10.96
CA ALA A 123 -19.51 2.04 11.55
C ALA A 123 -18.37 1.60 10.60
N LYS A 124 -18.62 1.60 9.28
CA LYS A 124 -17.59 1.32 8.29
C LYS A 124 -16.55 2.44 8.18
N ARG A 125 -16.96 3.72 8.29
CA ARG A 125 -16.03 4.85 8.30
C ARG A 125 -15.16 4.81 9.55
N GLN A 126 -15.77 4.64 10.73
CA GLN A 126 -15.04 4.51 11.98
C GLN A 126 -14.05 3.35 11.94
N LEU A 127 -14.44 2.18 11.40
CA LEU A 127 -13.52 1.06 11.22
C LEU A 127 -12.35 1.42 10.29
N CYS A 128 -12.61 2.12 9.19
CA CYS A 128 -11.57 2.55 8.25
C CYS A 128 -10.57 3.53 8.89
N ASP A 129 -11.04 4.37 9.80
CA ASP A 129 -10.23 5.40 10.45
C ASP A 129 -9.50 4.86 11.69
N SER A 130 -10.01 3.78 12.31
CA SER A 130 -9.41 3.18 13.51
C SER A 130 -8.11 2.43 13.26
N TYR A 131 -7.77 2.06 12.02
CA TYR A 131 -6.59 1.24 11.72
C TYR A 131 -5.86 1.79 10.50
N ASP A 132 -4.53 1.63 10.49
CA ASP A 132 -3.66 2.08 9.40
C ASP A 132 -3.70 1.12 8.23
N LEU A 133 -3.61 -0.17 8.52
CA LEU A 133 -3.49 -1.21 7.52
C LEU A 133 -4.53 -2.31 7.72
N PHE A 134 -5.11 -2.75 6.61
CA PHE A 134 -6.03 -3.89 6.59
C PHE A 134 -5.39 -5.05 5.85
N CYS A 135 -5.27 -6.19 6.52
CA CYS A 135 -4.87 -7.45 5.93
C CYS A 135 -6.07 -8.37 5.83
N ALA A 136 -6.21 -9.11 4.75
CA ALA A 136 -7.31 -10.05 4.57
C ALA A 136 -6.83 -11.37 3.98
N ASP A 137 -7.44 -12.46 4.41
CA ASP A 137 -7.25 -13.77 3.78
C ASP A 137 -7.59 -13.69 2.29
N ALA A 138 -6.72 -14.20 1.43
CA ALA A 138 -6.89 -14.21 -0.02
C ALA A 138 -8.23 -14.82 -0.46
N ARG A 139 -8.76 -15.78 0.30
CA ARG A 139 -10.06 -16.43 0.06
C ARG A 139 -11.26 -15.53 0.29
N VAL A 140 -11.11 -14.53 1.13
CA VAL A 140 -12.18 -13.59 1.54
C VAL A 140 -12.24 -12.35 0.66
N LEU A 141 -11.14 -12.00 -0.01
CA LEU A 141 -11.01 -10.80 -0.83
C LEU A 141 -12.17 -10.54 -1.81
N PRO A 142 -12.71 -11.53 -2.55
CA PRO A 142 -13.80 -11.27 -3.51
C PRO A 142 -15.08 -10.75 -2.86
N ILE A 143 -15.30 -11.08 -1.58
CA ILE A 143 -16.52 -10.73 -0.84
C ILE A 143 -16.38 -9.35 -0.17
N LEU A 144 -15.16 -8.95 0.19
CA LEU A 144 -14.88 -7.73 0.95
C LEU A 144 -15.39 -6.43 0.31
N PRO A 145 -15.33 -6.20 -1.00
CA PRO A 145 -15.84 -4.96 -1.59
C PRO A 145 -17.32 -4.71 -1.30
N LYS A 146 -18.13 -5.78 -1.25
CA LYS A 146 -19.55 -5.66 -0.90
C LYS A 146 -19.79 -5.36 0.59
N LEU A 147 -18.90 -5.85 1.46
CA LEU A 147 -19.02 -5.68 2.91
C LEU A 147 -18.44 -4.35 3.40
N LEU A 148 -17.26 -3.97 2.94
CA LEU A 148 -16.55 -2.75 3.38
C LEU A 148 -17.14 -1.47 2.77
N GLY A 149 -17.63 -1.55 1.53
CA GLY A 149 -18.23 -0.42 0.84
C GLY A 149 -17.24 0.61 0.32
N LYS A 150 -17.75 1.75 -0.18
CA LYS A 150 -16.96 2.75 -0.92
C LYS A 150 -15.90 3.47 -0.10
N SER A 151 -16.06 3.61 1.22
CA SER A 151 -15.17 4.39 2.10
C SER A 151 -13.73 3.89 2.07
N PHE A 152 -13.51 2.59 2.15
CA PHE A 152 -12.19 1.96 2.09
C PHE A 152 -11.50 2.19 0.74
N PHE A 153 -12.26 2.09 -0.36
CA PHE A 153 -11.71 2.27 -1.71
C PHE A 153 -11.40 3.74 -2.00
N LYS A 154 -12.23 4.68 -1.52
CA LYS A 154 -12.01 6.12 -1.67
C LYS A 154 -10.77 6.58 -0.91
N LYS A 155 -10.56 6.09 0.31
CA LYS A 155 -9.37 6.38 1.13
C LYS A 155 -8.14 5.55 0.74
N LYS A 156 -8.25 4.67 -0.27
CA LYS A 156 -7.19 3.74 -0.72
C LYS A 156 -6.65 2.81 0.37
N LYS A 157 -7.41 2.62 1.47
CA LYS A 157 -7.13 1.63 2.54
C LYS A 157 -7.73 0.26 2.20
N GLN A 158 -7.45 -0.25 1.01
CA GLN A 158 -7.97 -1.55 0.57
C GLN A 158 -7.26 -2.69 1.32
N PRO A 159 -7.98 -3.76 1.69
CA PRO A 159 -7.38 -4.91 2.35
C PRO A 159 -6.33 -5.59 1.49
N ILE A 160 -5.17 -5.81 2.07
CA ILE A 160 -4.02 -6.47 1.45
C ILE A 160 -4.21 -7.98 1.50
N PRO A 161 -3.99 -8.70 0.38
CA PRO A 161 -4.06 -10.16 0.36
C PRO A 161 -2.94 -10.77 1.19
N VAL A 162 -3.31 -11.61 2.15
CA VAL A 162 -2.38 -12.42 2.94
C VAL A 162 -2.79 -13.89 2.83
N ASP A 163 -1.82 -14.77 2.65
CA ASP A 163 -2.05 -16.19 2.59
C ASP A 163 -2.00 -16.80 3.99
N LEU A 164 -3.17 -17.01 4.60
CA LEU A 164 -3.33 -17.59 5.93
C LEU A 164 -3.43 -19.13 5.93
N THR A 165 -3.22 -19.79 4.79
CA THR A 165 -3.15 -21.26 4.72
C THR A 165 -1.81 -21.78 5.26
N LYS A 166 -0.77 -20.97 5.19
CA LYS A 166 0.56 -21.29 5.70
C LYS A 166 0.61 -21.26 7.21
N LYS A 167 1.56 -22.00 7.80
CA LYS A 167 1.73 -22.06 9.26
C LYS A 167 2.16 -20.72 9.84
N ASP A 168 3.12 -20.03 9.20
CA ASP A 168 3.73 -18.78 9.70
C ASP A 168 2.94 -17.53 9.29
N TRP A 169 1.95 -17.17 10.07
CA TRP A 169 1.15 -15.97 9.82
C TRP A 169 1.93 -14.68 10.08
N ALA A 170 2.81 -14.69 11.09
CA ALA A 170 3.66 -13.56 11.42
C ALA A 170 4.55 -13.14 10.25
N ALA A 171 5.25 -14.10 9.64
CA ALA A 171 6.09 -13.85 8.47
C ALA A 171 5.30 -13.34 7.25
N GLN A 172 4.08 -13.87 7.03
CA GLN A 172 3.23 -13.43 5.92
C GLN A 172 2.72 -11.99 6.14
N ILE A 173 2.29 -11.65 7.35
CA ILE A 173 1.81 -10.30 7.68
C ILE A 173 2.96 -9.30 7.64
N LYS A 174 4.13 -9.63 8.19
CA LYS A 174 5.34 -8.80 8.10
C LYS A 174 5.75 -8.55 6.66
N LYS A 175 5.73 -9.57 5.81
CA LYS A 175 6.00 -9.44 4.36
C LYS A 175 4.97 -8.56 3.66
N ALA A 176 3.69 -8.67 4.02
CA ALA A 176 2.64 -7.83 3.49
C ALA A 176 2.79 -6.36 3.91
N ALA A 177 3.16 -6.10 5.16
CA ALA A 177 3.41 -4.75 5.67
C ALA A 177 4.68 -4.11 5.08
N ALA A 178 5.70 -4.91 4.75
CA ALA A 178 6.95 -4.42 4.16
C ALA A 178 6.84 -4.11 2.66
N ALA A 179 5.83 -4.62 1.96
CA ALA A 179 5.63 -4.36 0.54
C ALA A 179 4.77 -3.11 0.31
N THR A 180 4.96 -2.45 -0.82
CA THR A 180 4.01 -1.44 -1.32
C THR A 180 3.08 -2.05 -2.35
N TYR A 181 1.92 -1.43 -2.58
CA TYR A 181 0.88 -1.99 -3.43
C TYR A 181 0.49 -1.05 -4.56
N ALA A 182 0.61 -1.57 -5.78
CA ALA A 182 0.14 -0.90 -6.97
C ALA A 182 -1.31 -1.27 -7.27
N HIS A 183 -2.15 -0.29 -7.51
CA HIS A 183 -3.52 -0.49 -7.96
C HIS A 183 -3.58 -0.42 -9.48
N MET A 184 -3.78 -1.56 -10.12
CA MET A 184 -3.98 -1.64 -11.56
C MET A 184 -5.46 -1.49 -11.88
N GLY A 185 -5.90 -0.25 -12.07
CA GLY A 185 -7.26 0.06 -12.49
C GLY A 185 -7.49 -0.08 -13.99
N ALA A 186 -8.64 0.42 -14.46
CA ALA A 186 -8.99 0.46 -15.89
C ALA A 186 -8.37 1.66 -16.65
N GLY A 187 -7.49 2.42 -16.00
CA GLY A 187 -6.82 3.60 -16.57
C GLY A 187 -5.42 3.31 -17.09
N THR A 188 -4.83 4.34 -17.72
CA THR A 188 -3.45 4.30 -18.21
C THR A 188 -2.42 4.67 -17.15
N CYS A 189 -2.82 5.32 -16.06
CA CYS A 189 -1.93 5.75 -14.99
C CYS A 189 -1.93 4.78 -13.81
N ILE A 190 -0.75 4.33 -13.42
CA ILE A 190 -0.51 3.51 -12.24
C ILE A 190 0.22 4.35 -11.22
N HIS A 191 -0.33 4.44 -10.02
CA HIS A 191 0.24 5.19 -8.91
C HIS A 191 0.79 4.24 -7.85
N LEU A 192 2.00 4.52 -7.36
CA LEU A 192 2.70 3.71 -6.37
C LEU A 192 3.41 4.60 -5.35
N LYS A 193 3.20 4.37 -4.07
CA LYS A 193 3.95 5.04 -2.99
C LYS A 193 5.32 4.35 -2.80
N VAL A 194 6.39 5.12 -2.70
CA VAL A 194 7.77 4.59 -2.60
C VAL A 194 8.56 5.11 -1.40
N GLY A 195 8.10 6.19 -0.78
CA GLY A 195 8.76 6.79 0.36
C GLY A 195 7.87 7.74 1.13
N THR A 196 8.31 8.14 2.30
CA THR A 196 7.70 9.18 3.13
C THR A 196 8.70 10.33 3.30
N SER A 197 8.23 11.53 3.63
CA SER A 197 9.07 12.72 3.82
C SER A 197 10.12 12.55 4.93
N GLY A 198 9.88 11.66 5.88
CA GLY A 198 10.82 11.32 6.96
C GLY A 198 11.95 10.38 6.57
N MET A 199 11.94 9.82 5.35
CA MET A 199 12.98 8.90 4.88
C MET A 199 14.13 9.65 4.23
N GLU A 200 15.34 9.10 4.39
CA GLU A 200 16.55 9.60 3.73
C GLU A 200 16.44 9.49 2.20
N VAL A 201 16.92 10.52 1.48
CA VAL A 201 16.89 10.60 0.00
C VAL A 201 17.50 9.36 -0.66
N GLY A 202 18.57 8.79 -0.07
CA GLY A 202 19.21 7.58 -0.57
C GLY A 202 18.25 6.39 -0.57
N LYS A 203 17.59 6.14 0.56
CA LYS A 203 16.63 5.04 0.74
C LYS A 203 15.40 5.18 -0.18
N VAL A 204 14.90 6.42 -0.34
CA VAL A 204 13.79 6.71 -1.27
C VAL A 204 14.21 6.43 -2.72
N THR A 205 15.47 6.76 -3.09
CA THR A 205 15.99 6.49 -4.44
C THR A 205 16.07 4.99 -4.72
N GLU A 206 16.62 4.20 -3.78
CA GLU A 206 16.70 2.75 -3.90
C GLU A 206 15.29 2.11 -3.99
N ASN A 207 14.38 2.55 -3.15
CA ASN A 207 12.99 2.11 -3.22
C ASN A 207 12.36 2.44 -4.57
N ALA A 208 12.61 3.65 -5.11
CA ALA A 208 12.05 4.07 -6.38
C ALA A 208 12.52 3.19 -7.54
N ILE A 209 13.82 2.91 -7.61
CA ILE A 209 14.41 2.05 -8.66
C ILE A 209 13.83 0.64 -8.56
N ALA A 210 13.89 0.02 -7.37
CA ALA A 210 13.38 -1.32 -7.15
C ALA A 210 11.86 -1.41 -7.42
N ALA A 211 11.11 -0.38 -7.05
CA ALA A 211 9.67 -0.31 -7.27
C ALA A 211 9.31 -0.22 -8.76
N ILE A 212 10.03 0.58 -9.56
CA ILE A 212 9.82 0.67 -11.00
C ILE A 212 10.09 -0.67 -11.68
N GLU A 213 11.23 -1.30 -11.38
CA GLU A 213 11.62 -2.58 -11.98
C GLU A 213 10.60 -3.69 -11.66
N ASN A 214 10.19 -3.80 -10.40
CA ASN A 214 9.20 -4.78 -9.97
C ASN A 214 7.80 -4.48 -10.56
N LEU A 215 7.39 -3.21 -10.61
CA LEU A 215 6.09 -2.83 -11.16
C LEU A 215 5.99 -3.15 -12.66
N VAL A 216 7.04 -2.85 -13.43
CA VAL A 216 7.05 -3.10 -14.88
C VAL A 216 6.90 -4.59 -15.22
N GLN A 217 7.35 -5.50 -14.37
CA GLN A 217 7.15 -6.93 -14.57
C GLN A 217 5.66 -7.33 -14.54
N HIS A 218 4.84 -6.60 -13.82
CA HIS A 218 3.41 -6.84 -13.70
C HIS A 218 2.57 -6.10 -14.76
N VAL A 219 3.17 -5.13 -15.45
CA VAL A 219 2.50 -4.40 -16.55
C VAL A 219 2.43 -5.30 -17.79
N PRO A 220 1.25 -5.41 -18.46
CA PRO A 220 1.14 -6.13 -19.73
C PRO A 220 2.14 -5.59 -20.76
N ARG A 221 2.88 -6.46 -21.43
CA ARG A 221 3.95 -6.16 -22.39
C ARG A 221 5.17 -5.47 -21.76
N LYS A 222 5.28 -5.42 -20.44
CA LYS A 222 6.43 -4.89 -19.71
C LYS A 222 6.84 -3.48 -20.23
N TRP A 223 8.11 -3.25 -20.45
CA TRP A 223 8.66 -1.96 -20.90
C TRP A 223 8.08 -1.44 -22.23
N SER A 224 7.62 -2.31 -23.11
CA SER A 224 7.05 -1.88 -24.40
C SER A 224 5.73 -1.13 -24.25
N ASN A 225 5.02 -1.30 -23.14
CA ASN A 225 3.79 -0.60 -22.84
C ASN A 225 3.98 0.64 -21.94
N VAL A 226 5.16 0.83 -21.34
CA VAL A 226 5.46 2.02 -20.55
C VAL A 226 5.68 3.19 -21.50
N GLN A 227 4.97 4.29 -21.29
CA GLN A 227 5.09 5.52 -22.05
C GLN A 227 6.02 6.52 -21.37
N SER A 228 5.77 6.76 -20.08
CA SER A 228 6.54 7.71 -19.27
C SER A 228 6.44 7.36 -17.79
N ILE A 229 7.47 7.76 -17.05
CA ILE A 229 7.55 7.57 -15.61
C ILE A 229 7.81 8.93 -14.98
N TYR A 230 7.04 9.26 -13.96
CA TYR A 230 7.17 10.50 -13.21
C TYR A 230 7.26 10.21 -11.73
N MET A 231 7.94 11.08 -11.02
CA MET A 231 7.98 11.10 -9.58
C MET A 231 7.36 12.40 -9.04
N LYS A 232 6.51 12.29 -8.03
CA LYS A 232 5.86 13.44 -7.41
C LYS A 232 5.61 13.22 -5.92
N THR A 233 5.39 14.28 -5.19
CA THR A 233 4.75 14.28 -3.88
C THR A 233 3.26 14.55 -4.01
N ASN A 234 2.51 14.63 -2.91
CA ASN A 234 1.06 14.82 -2.97
C ASN A 234 0.69 16.10 -3.74
N GLU A 235 1.35 17.22 -3.46
CA GLU A 235 1.01 18.55 -4.01
C GLU A 235 2.06 19.12 -4.98
N SER A 236 3.10 18.36 -5.32
CA SER A 236 4.15 18.84 -6.22
C SER A 236 3.87 18.59 -7.68
N VAL A 237 4.68 19.24 -8.52
CA VAL A 237 4.77 18.92 -9.95
C VAL A 237 5.37 17.53 -10.13
N ALA A 238 4.94 16.83 -11.18
CA ALA A 238 5.49 15.52 -11.55
C ALA A 238 6.80 15.69 -12.32
N LEU A 239 7.90 15.18 -11.76
CA LEU A 239 9.22 15.21 -12.38
C LEU A 239 9.46 13.94 -13.20
N PRO A 240 9.96 14.04 -14.45
CA PRO A 240 10.26 12.87 -15.26
C PRO A 240 11.49 12.13 -14.73
N VAL A 241 11.45 10.78 -14.80
CA VAL A 241 12.51 9.91 -14.27
C VAL A 241 12.93 8.86 -15.30
#